data_f8cf6098e60c44b3ae6d56545d1d1f18
#
_entry.id   f8cf6098e60c44b3ae6d56545d1d1f18
#
_cell.length_a   1.000
_cell.length_b   1.000
_cell.length_c   1.000
_cell.angle_alpha   90.00
_cell.angle_beta   90.00
_cell.angle_gamma   90.00
#
_symmetry.space_group_name_H-M   'P 1'
#
loop_
_entity.id
_entity.type
_entity.pdbx_description
1 polymer ?
#
loop_
_entity_poly.entity_id
_entity_poly.type
_entity_poly.pdbx_seq_one_letter_code
_entity_poly.pdbx_strand_id
1 'polypeptide(L)'
;MNKLPAFHLRPATPADVVHIHGMIVELAAFEKLTHLVIATEALLHAGLFGAQPSCEALVGVEDGEVVSFALFFHNFSTFITRKGLYLEDLYVKQSHRGKGFGRLMLKRLAQLALERECGRFEWSVLDWNAPAIRLYQAIGADVLPDWRVCRVSGDALARLATA
;
A
#
# COMPACT_ATOMS: atom_id res chain seq x y z
N MET A 1 -16.15 9.23 31.08
CA MET A 1 -16.20 9.54 29.62
C MET A 1 -15.15 8.73 28.93
N ASN A 2 -15.52 7.63 28.26
CA ASN A 2 -14.58 6.85 27.46
C ASN A 2 -14.16 7.72 26.26
N LYS A 3 -12.93 8.22 26.30
CA LYS A 3 -12.31 8.84 25.14
C LYS A 3 -12.16 7.73 24.09
N LEU A 4 -12.89 7.81 22.98
CA LEU A 4 -12.65 6.92 21.83
C LEU A 4 -11.16 6.95 21.53
N PRO A 5 -10.54 5.78 21.30
CA PRO A 5 -9.12 5.72 20.93
C PRO A 5 -8.87 6.63 19.74
N ALA A 6 -7.94 7.54 19.89
CA ALA A 6 -7.68 8.57 18.88
C ALA A 6 -6.90 7.99 17.72
N PHE A 7 -7.58 7.29 16.79
CA PHE A 7 -6.96 6.89 15.54
C PHE A 7 -6.73 8.11 14.65
N HIS A 8 -5.52 8.27 14.18
CA HIS A 8 -5.17 9.31 13.23
C HIS A 8 -4.19 8.80 12.17
N LEU A 9 -4.19 9.45 11.03
CA LEU A 9 -3.28 9.17 9.92
C LEU A 9 -2.23 10.26 9.81
N ARG A 10 -0.99 9.86 9.57
CA ARG A 10 0.12 10.78 9.28
C ARG A 10 1.08 10.19 8.24
N PRO A 11 1.89 11.01 7.57
CA PRO A 11 3.03 10.51 6.81
C PRO A 11 3.96 9.68 7.71
N ALA A 12 4.55 8.65 7.12
CA ALA A 12 5.57 7.87 7.79
C ALA A 12 6.84 8.69 8.02
N THR A 13 7.55 8.37 9.08
CA THR A 13 8.87 8.91 9.41
C THR A 13 9.91 7.79 9.41
N PRO A 14 11.21 8.08 9.41
CA PRO A 14 12.24 7.04 9.52
C PRO A 14 12.08 6.10 10.71
N ALA A 15 11.53 6.59 11.83
CA ALA A 15 11.25 5.78 13.01
C ALA A 15 10.15 4.73 12.80
N ASP A 16 9.31 4.90 11.79
CA ASP A 16 8.21 3.96 11.48
C ASP A 16 8.67 2.75 10.64
N VAL A 17 9.89 2.78 10.09
CA VAL A 17 10.39 1.73 9.19
C VAL A 17 10.30 0.35 9.82
N VAL A 18 10.69 0.21 11.08
CA VAL A 18 10.61 -1.07 11.81
C VAL A 18 9.17 -1.59 11.91
N HIS A 19 8.21 -0.69 12.15
CA HIS A 19 6.79 -1.04 12.25
C HIS A 19 6.22 -1.42 10.88
N ILE A 20 6.52 -0.65 9.85
CA ILE A 20 6.07 -0.92 8.47
C ILE A 20 6.66 -2.24 7.98
N HIS A 21 7.97 -2.48 8.20
CA HIS A 21 8.61 -3.74 7.84
C HIS A 21 7.95 -4.94 8.53
N GLY A 22 7.70 -4.86 9.83
CA GLY A 22 6.98 -5.91 10.55
C GLY A 22 5.59 -6.20 9.95
N MET A 23 4.85 -5.15 9.60
CA MET A 23 3.52 -5.30 8.97
C MET A 23 3.59 -5.83 7.52
N ILE A 24 4.66 -5.55 6.77
CA ILE A 24 4.90 -6.18 5.46
C ILE A 24 5.06 -7.70 5.61
N VAL A 25 5.80 -8.15 6.62
CA VAL A 25 5.95 -9.58 6.91
C VAL A 25 4.62 -10.23 7.30
N GLU A 26 3.82 -9.54 8.12
CA GLU A 26 2.47 -10.00 8.49
C GLU A 26 1.53 -10.06 7.26
N LEU A 27 1.58 -9.08 6.37
CA LEU A 27 0.83 -9.07 5.11
C LEU A 27 1.22 -10.24 4.21
N ALA A 28 2.51 -10.48 4.04
CA ALA A 28 3.00 -11.60 3.24
C ALA A 28 2.56 -12.95 3.82
N ALA A 29 2.51 -13.09 5.15
CA ALA A 29 1.97 -14.28 5.80
C ALA A 29 0.47 -14.45 5.52
N PHE A 30 -0.30 -13.38 5.59
CA PHE A 30 -1.72 -13.38 5.25
C PHE A 30 -1.97 -13.80 3.79
N GLU A 31 -1.17 -13.29 2.88
CA GLU A 31 -1.24 -13.59 1.44
C GLU A 31 -0.58 -14.93 1.05
N LYS A 32 0.03 -15.65 2.00
CA LYS A 32 0.79 -16.89 1.78
C LYS A 32 2.01 -16.72 0.85
N LEU A 33 2.61 -15.55 0.88
CA LEU A 33 3.73 -15.13 0.03
C LEU A 33 5.02 -14.87 0.83
N THR A 34 5.16 -15.41 2.04
CA THR A 34 6.34 -15.21 2.90
C THR A 34 7.65 -15.57 2.22
N HIS A 35 7.63 -16.56 1.32
CA HIS A 35 8.82 -16.99 0.55
C HIS A 35 9.32 -15.94 -0.46
N LEU A 36 8.53 -14.91 -0.76
CA LEU A 36 8.90 -13.81 -1.66
C LEU A 36 9.52 -12.62 -0.91
N VAL A 37 9.42 -12.59 0.41
CA VAL A 37 9.90 -11.46 1.21
C VAL A 37 11.41 -11.53 1.36
N ILE A 38 12.10 -10.64 0.65
CA ILE A 38 13.54 -10.39 0.79
C ILE A 38 13.80 -8.96 1.34
N ALA A 39 12.72 -8.26 1.68
CA ALA A 39 12.78 -6.90 2.20
C ALA A 39 13.55 -6.87 3.53
N THR A 40 14.32 -5.80 3.70
CA THR A 40 14.99 -5.46 4.97
C THR A 40 14.60 -4.04 5.36
N GLU A 41 14.74 -3.71 6.64
CA GLU A 41 14.52 -2.34 7.12
C GLU A 41 15.41 -1.33 6.40
N ALA A 42 16.65 -1.69 6.09
CA ALA A 42 17.59 -0.82 5.37
C ALA A 42 17.13 -0.54 3.94
N LEU A 43 16.66 -1.55 3.22
CA LEU A 43 16.12 -1.37 1.86
C LEU A 43 14.81 -0.57 1.88
N LEU A 44 13.93 -0.83 2.84
CA LEU A 44 12.70 -0.08 3.01
C LEU A 44 12.98 1.39 3.37
N HIS A 45 13.93 1.64 4.26
CA HIS A 45 14.37 3.00 4.61
C HIS A 45 14.90 3.74 3.37
N ALA A 46 15.75 3.08 2.57
CA ALA A 46 16.27 3.68 1.34
C ALA A 46 15.16 4.02 0.34
N GLY A 47 14.17 3.13 0.19
CA GLY A 47 13.01 3.34 -0.68
C GLY A 47 12.11 4.50 -0.26
N LEU A 48 11.93 4.71 1.04
CA LEU A 48 11.05 5.75 1.60
C LEU A 48 11.77 7.08 1.86
N PHE A 49 13.03 7.03 2.32
CA PHE A 49 13.74 8.19 2.88
C PHE A 49 15.15 8.38 2.32
N GLY A 50 15.55 7.61 1.32
CA GLY A 50 16.83 7.76 0.64
C GLY A 50 16.93 9.04 -0.17
N ALA A 51 18.08 9.27 -0.82
CA ALA A 51 18.31 10.47 -1.63
C ALA A 51 17.34 10.59 -2.83
N GLN A 52 16.85 9.47 -3.34
CA GLN A 52 15.82 9.39 -4.40
C GLN A 52 14.75 8.39 -3.98
N PRO A 53 13.77 8.80 -3.15
CA PRO A 53 12.71 7.91 -2.71
C PRO A 53 11.89 7.35 -3.88
N SER A 54 11.61 6.06 -3.86
CA SER A 54 10.79 5.39 -4.88
C SER A 54 9.32 5.36 -4.51
N CYS A 55 9.00 5.55 -3.24
CA CYS A 55 7.65 5.45 -2.70
C CYS A 55 7.48 6.34 -1.47
N GLU A 56 6.23 6.47 -1.06
CA GLU A 56 5.82 7.18 0.16
C GLU A 56 4.97 6.24 1.01
N ALA A 57 4.82 6.53 2.28
CA ALA A 57 3.93 5.79 3.15
C ALA A 57 3.14 6.69 4.09
N LEU A 58 1.91 6.27 4.38
CA LEU A 58 1.11 6.75 5.50
C LEU A 58 1.07 5.67 6.58
N VAL A 59 1.05 6.08 7.83
CA VAL A 59 0.78 5.19 8.95
C VAL A 59 -0.48 5.62 9.69
N GLY A 60 -1.22 4.64 10.18
CA GLY A 60 -2.33 4.84 11.10
C GLY A 60 -1.89 4.51 12.51
N VAL A 61 -2.14 5.45 13.40
CA VAL A 61 -1.75 5.37 14.81
C VAL A 61 -3.00 5.35 15.68
N GLU A 62 -3.12 4.37 16.56
CA GLU A 62 -4.16 4.26 17.57
C GLU A 62 -3.50 4.22 18.95
N ASP A 63 -3.83 5.15 19.85
CA ASP A 63 -3.29 5.26 21.21
C ASP A 63 -1.75 5.25 21.27
N GLY A 64 -1.09 5.87 20.28
CA GLY A 64 0.37 5.95 20.19
C GLY A 64 1.05 4.76 19.52
N GLU A 65 0.31 3.69 19.20
CA GLU A 65 0.82 2.52 18.49
C GLU A 65 0.58 2.64 16.98
N VAL A 66 1.60 2.34 16.17
CA VAL A 66 1.46 2.19 14.72
C VAL A 66 0.76 0.87 14.42
N VAL A 67 -0.49 0.94 13.95
CA VAL A 67 -1.38 -0.23 13.77
C VAL A 67 -1.73 -0.52 12.32
N SER A 68 -1.39 0.38 11.42
CA SER A 68 -1.63 0.20 9.98
C SER A 68 -0.65 1.01 9.15
N PHE A 69 -0.45 0.61 7.90
CA PHE A 69 0.30 1.38 6.91
C PHE A 69 -0.34 1.29 5.54
N ALA A 70 -0.03 2.27 4.70
CA ALA A 70 -0.23 2.25 3.27
C ALA A 70 1.03 2.75 2.58
N LEU A 71 1.57 1.98 1.65
CA LEU A 71 2.73 2.34 0.83
C LEU A 71 2.26 2.59 -0.59
N PHE A 72 2.66 3.70 -1.19
CA PHE A 72 2.17 4.14 -2.49
C PHE A 72 3.23 4.93 -3.26
N PHE A 73 3.01 5.05 -4.55
CA PHE A 73 3.84 5.82 -5.47
C PHE A 73 3.00 6.39 -6.62
N HIS A 74 3.60 7.14 -7.52
CA HIS A 74 2.92 7.67 -8.69
C HIS A 74 3.27 6.84 -9.93
N ASN A 75 2.25 6.40 -10.65
CA ASN A 75 2.36 5.91 -12.01
C ASN A 75 1.87 6.99 -12.99
N PHE A 76 1.83 6.69 -14.27
CA PHE A 76 1.37 7.61 -15.31
C PHE A 76 0.44 6.91 -16.29
N SER A 77 -0.66 7.55 -16.66
CA SER A 77 -1.56 7.08 -17.70
C SER A 77 -1.36 7.88 -18.96
N THR A 78 -0.97 7.22 -20.03
CA THR A 78 -0.83 7.85 -21.35
C THR A 78 -2.19 8.23 -21.95
N PHE A 79 -3.26 7.52 -21.62
CA PHE A 79 -4.60 7.78 -22.17
C PHE A 79 -5.22 9.07 -21.64
N ILE A 80 -4.99 9.36 -20.36
CA ILE A 80 -5.49 10.60 -19.75
C ILE A 80 -4.38 11.64 -19.53
N THR A 81 -3.14 11.31 -19.90
CA THR A 81 -1.93 12.15 -19.78
C THR A 81 -1.76 12.78 -18.41
N ARG A 82 -2.02 12.00 -17.38
CA ARG A 82 -1.90 12.41 -15.96
C ARG A 82 -1.23 11.33 -15.14
N LYS A 83 -0.56 11.76 -14.06
CA LYS A 83 -0.11 10.82 -13.04
C LYS A 83 -1.30 10.19 -12.35
N GLY A 84 -1.10 8.96 -11.91
CA GLY A 84 -1.99 8.24 -11.00
C GLY A 84 -1.34 8.08 -9.65
N LEU A 85 -2.14 7.89 -8.62
CA LEU A 85 -1.66 7.36 -7.35
C LEU A 85 -1.85 5.86 -7.36
N TYR A 86 -0.75 5.10 -7.15
CA TYR A 86 -0.79 3.65 -7.09
C TYR A 86 -0.47 3.19 -5.68
N LEU A 87 -1.42 2.49 -5.08
CA LEU A 87 -1.26 1.89 -3.76
C LEU A 87 -0.64 0.49 -3.93
N GLU A 88 0.59 0.31 -3.45
CA GLU A 88 1.26 -0.99 -3.47
C GLU A 88 0.69 -1.91 -2.39
N ASP A 89 0.72 -1.44 -1.14
CA ASP A 89 0.25 -2.22 0.01
C ASP A 89 -0.61 -1.37 0.94
N LEU A 90 -1.66 -1.99 1.49
CA LEU A 90 -2.43 -1.48 2.62
C LEU A 90 -2.65 -2.61 3.61
N TYR A 91 -2.21 -2.40 4.84
CA TYR A 91 -2.37 -3.39 5.90
C TYR A 91 -2.85 -2.76 7.20
N VAL A 92 -3.73 -3.45 7.88
CA VAL A 92 -4.18 -3.16 9.25
C VAL A 92 -3.90 -4.40 10.09
N LYS A 93 -3.19 -4.24 11.22
CA LYS A 93 -2.92 -5.32 12.17
C LYS A 93 -4.20 -6.06 12.50
N GLN A 94 -4.15 -7.37 12.55
CA GLN A 94 -5.33 -8.22 12.73
C GLN A 94 -6.15 -7.84 13.97
N SER A 95 -5.49 -7.52 15.08
CA SER A 95 -6.13 -7.08 16.33
C SER A 95 -6.88 -5.74 16.23
N HIS A 96 -6.63 -4.97 15.17
CA HIS A 96 -7.20 -3.64 14.96
C HIS A 96 -8.17 -3.58 13.78
N ARG A 97 -8.48 -4.73 13.17
CA ARG A 97 -9.46 -4.83 12.07
C ARG A 97 -10.90 -4.66 12.57
N GLY A 98 -11.80 -4.40 11.63
CA GLY A 98 -13.22 -4.19 11.94
C GLY A 98 -13.57 -2.81 12.48
N LYS A 99 -12.58 -1.95 12.75
CA LYS A 99 -12.75 -0.58 13.25
C LYS A 99 -12.86 0.49 12.13
N GLY A 100 -12.81 0.07 10.86
CA GLY A 100 -12.91 0.99 9.72
C GLY A 100 -11.59 1.67 9.29
N PHE A 101 -10.45 1.31 9.90
CA PHE A 101 -9.16 1.97 9.64
C PHE A 101 -8.70 1.85 8.18
N GLY A 102 -8.85 0.68 7.56
CA GLY A 102 -8.53 0.50 6.14
C GLY A 102 -9.32 1.45 5.23
N ARG A 103 -10.62 1.64 5.52
CA ARG A 103 -11.46 2.59 4.78
C ARG A 103 -11.01 4.05 4.99
N LEU A 104 -10.60 4.40 6.19
CA LEU A 104 -10.06 5.74 6.48
C LEU A 104 -8.76 5.99 5.72
N MET A 105 -7.89 5.00 5.63
CA MET A 105 -6.66 5.08 4.85
C MET A 105 -6.94 5.25 3.35
N LEU A 106 -7.84 4.45 2.78
CA LEU A 106 -8.25 4.60 1.37
C LEU A 106 -8.85 5.97 1.09
N LYS A 107 -9.70 6.48 2.02
CA LYS A 107 -10.25 7.84 1.92
C LYS A 107 -9.13 8.90 1.91
N ARG A 108 -8.14 8.78 2.79
CA ARG A 108 -7.02 9.73 2.84
C ARG A 108 -6.18 9.68 1.57
N LEU A 109 -5.92 8.49 1.03
CA LEU A 109 -5.20 8.34 -0.24
C LEU A 109 -5.99 8.92 -1.41
N ALA A 110 -7.31 8.75 -1.44
CA ALA A 110 -8.16 9.38 -2.46
C ALA A 110 -8.12 10.91 -2.37
N GLN A 111 -8.14 11.48 -1.16
CA GLN A 111 -7.94 12.92 -0.95
C GLN A 111 -6.57 13.37 -1.47
N LEU A 112 -5.51 12.62 -1.13
CA LEU A 112 -4.16 12.91 -1.60
C LEU A 112 -4.05 12.85 -3.13
N ALA A 113 -4.72 11.89 -3.76
CA ALA A 113 -4.79 11.79 -5.22
C ALA A 113 -5.44 13.05 -5.84
N LEU A 114 -6.52 13.54 -5.24
CA LEU A 114 -7.16 14.79 -5.68
C LEU A 114 -6.28 16.02 -5.43
N GLU A 115 -5.69 16.14 -4.23
CA GLU A 115 -4.76 17.22 -3.87
C GLU A 115 -3.57 17.30 -4.83
N ARG A 116 -3.13 16.16 -5.37
CA ARG A 116 -2.02 16.05 -6.31
C ARG A 116 -2.43 16.04 -7.77
N GLU A 117 -3.69 16.29 -8.07
CA GLU A 117 -4.25 16.31 -9.44
C GLU A 117 -4.04 14.99 -10.20
N CYS A 118 -4.04 13.85 -9.48
CA CYS A 118 -3.98 12.54 -10.08
C CYS A 118 -5.26 12.25 -10.88
N GLY A 119 -5.11 11.66 -12.06
CA GLY A 119 -6.26 11.30 -12.89
C GLY A 119 -6.94 10.00 -12.48
N ARG A 120 -6.28 9.19 -11.63
CA ARG A 120 -6.81 7.91 -11.13
C ARG A 120 -6.11 7.50 -9.83
N PHE A 121 -6.77 6.63 -9.09
CA PHE A 121 -6.23 5.95 -7.92
C PHE A 121 -6.42 4.45 -8.12
N GLU A 122 -5.33 3.66 -8.11
CA GLU A 122 -5.32 2.25 -8.46
C GLU A 122 -4.58 1.41 -7.43
N TRP A 123 -4.95 0.14 -7.36
CA TRP A 123 -4.26 -0.92 -6.61
C TRP A 123 -4.62 -2.28 -7.19
N SER A 124 -3.86 -3.31 -6.80
CA SER A 124 -4.16 -4.70 -7.14
C SER A 124 -4.78 -5.42 -5.94
N VAL A 125 -5.52 -6.47 -6.21
CA VAL A 125 -6.09 -7.36 -5.20
C VAL A 125 -5.95 -8.80 -5.68
N LEU A 126 -5.65 -9.73 -4.75
CA LEU A 126 -5.64 -11.15 -5.05
C LEU A 126 -7.07 -11.62 -5.34
N ASP A 127 -7.25 -12.41 -6.38
CA ASP A 127 -8.56 -12.84 -6.89
C ASP A 127 -9.39 -13.63 -5.87
N TRP A 128 -8.73 -14.32 -4.95
CA TRP A 128 -9.37 -15.07 -3.87
C TRP A 128 -9.78 -14.20 -2.67
N ASN A 129 -9.31 -12.93 -2.59
CA ASN A 129 -9.58 -12.03 -1.45
C ASN A 129 -10.96 -11.38 -1.56
N ALA A 130 -11.99 -12.20 -1.54
CA ALA A 130 -13.37 -11.75 -1.67
C ALA A 130 -13.81 -10.67 -0.65
N PRO A 131 -13.38 -10.68 0.63
CA PRO A 131 -13.70 -9.59 1.55
C PRO A 131 -13.15 -8.25 1.12
N ALA A 132 -11.91 -8.19 0.64
CA ALA A 132 -11.30 -6.96 0.14
C ALA A 132 -11.99 -6.48 -1.14
N ILE A 133 -12.26 -7.39 -2.09
CA ILE A 133 -12.98 -7.07 -3.33
C ILE A 133 -14.35 -6.44 -3.02
N ARG A 134 -15.13 -7.02 -2.09
CA ARG A 134 -16.41 -6.43 -1.69
C ARG A 134 -16.26 -5.04 -1.09
N LEU A 135 -15.24 -4.81 -0.26
CA LEU A 135 -14.96 -3.49 0.29
C LEU A 135 -14.65 -2.49 -0.82
N TYR A 136 -13.82 -2.86 -1.77
CA TYR A 136 -13.41 -1.98 -2.87
C TYR A 136 -14.59 -1.63 -3.78
N GLN A 137 -15.41 -2.61 -4.14
CA GLN A 137 -16.64 -2.37 -4.91
C GLN A 137 -17.63 -1.48 -4.12
N ALA A 138 -17.75 -1.67 -2.82
CA ALA A 138 -18.63 -0.85 -1.98
C ALA A 138 -18.19 0.62 -1.85
N ILE A 139 -16.92 0.93 -2.10
CA ILE A 139 -16.43 2.32 -2.14
C ILE A 139 -16.37 2.89 -3.56
N GLY A 140 -16.87 2.15 -4.56
CA GLY A 140 -16.97 2.60 -5.95
C GLY A 140 -15.76 2.26 -6.82
N ALA A 141 -14.91 1.32 -6.41
CA ALA A 141 -13.82 0.85 -7.26
C ALA A 141 -14.30 -0.19 -8.26
N ASP A 142 -13.84 -0.09 -9.50
CA ASP A 142 -14.03 -1.10 -10.53
C ASP A 142 -12.91 -2.14 -10.46
N VAL A 143 -13.29 -3.41 -10.36
CA VAL A 143 -12.34 -4.51 -10.51
C VAL A 143 -12.24 -4.86 -11.99
N LEU A 144 -11.06 -4.67 -12.59
CA LEU A 144 -10.84 -4.80 -14.03
C LEU A 144 -10.50 -6.27 -14.38
N PRO A 145 -11.44 -7.09 -14.88
CA PRO A 145 -11.23 -8.52 -15.06
C PRO A 145 -10.35 -8.84 -16.27
N ASP A 146 -10.26 -7.93 -17.24
CA ASP A 146 -9.56 -8.14 -18.50
C ASP A 146 -8.07 -7.81 -18.43
N TRP A 147 -7.61 -7.21 -17.32
CA TRP A 147 -6.21 -6.85 -17.12
C TRP A 147 -5.49 -7.92 -16.32
N ARG A 148 -4.25 -8.23 -16.74
CA ARG A 148 -3.37 -9.15 -16.04
C ARG A 148 -2.02 -8.51 -15.80
N VAL A 149 -1.46 -8.73 -14.61
CA VAL A 149 -0.11 -8.28 -14.28
C VAL A 149 0.90 -9.22 -14.96
N CYS A 150 1.82 -8.64 -15.73
CA CYS A 150 2.96 -9.34 -16.29
C CYS A 150 4.20 -8.90 -15.53
N ARG A 151 5.00 -9.88 -15.08
CA ARG A 151 6.20 -9.62 -14.26
C ARG A 151 7.38 -10.41 -14.76
N VAL A 152 8.53 -9.75 -14.88
CA VAL A 152 9.82 -10.38 -15.09
C VAL A 152 10.70 -10.01 -13.91
N SER A 153 11.34 -10.98 -13.27
CA SER A 153 12.18 -10.76 -12.07
C SER A 153 13.34 -11.75 -12.01
N GLY A 154 14.32 -11.49 -11.14
CA GLY A 154 15.47 -12.36 -10.92
C GLY A 154 16.24 -12.65 -12.22
N ASP A 155 16.65 -13.91 -12.43
CA ASP A 155 17.43 -14.34 -13.60
C ASP A 155 16.70 -14.10 -14.94
N ALA A 156 15.37 -14.15 -14.95
CA ALA A 156 14.61 -13.87 -16.17
C ALA A 156 14.76 -12.41 -16.61
N LEU A 157 14.83 -11.48 -15.65
CA LEU A 157 15.07 -10.07 -15.93
C LEU A 157 16.47 -9.86 -16.50
N ALA A 158 17.49 -10.51 -15.92
CA ALA A 158 18.87 -10.45 -16.40
C ALA A 158 18.99 -11.01 -17.83
N ARG A 159 18.36 -12.15 -18.11
CA ARG A 159 18.35 -12.72 -19.47
C ARG A 159 17.67 -11.81 -20.49
N LEU A 160 16.53 -11.22 -20.14
CA LEU A 160 15.82 -10.29 -21.04
C LEU A 160 16.66 -9.05 -21.37
N ALA A 161 17.44 -8.56 -20.41
CA ALA A 161 18.29 -7.38 -20.60
C ALA A 161 19.51 -7.63 -21.51
N THR A 162 19.86 -8.90 -21.76
CA THR A 162 21.03 -9.32 -22.57
C THR A 162 20.66 -10.09 -23.84
N ALA A 163 19.38 -10.24 -24.13
CA ALA A 163 18.86 -10.97 -25.29
C ALA A 163 18.97 -10.18 -26.60
#